data_25894fabae5aaf7d7aa031a2f17fe045
#
_entry.id   25894fabae5aaf7d7aa031a2f17fe045
#
_cell.length_a   1.000
_cell.length_b   1.000
_cell.length_c   1.000
_cell.angle_alpha   90.00
_cell.angle_beta   90.00
_cell.angle_gamma   90.00
#
_symmetry.space_group_name_H-M   'P 1'
#
loop_
_entity.id
_entity.type
_entity.pdbx_description
1 polymer ?
#
loop_
_entity_poly.entity_id
_entity_poly.type
_entity_poly.pdbx_seq_one_letter_code
_entity_poly.pdbx_strand_id
1 'polypeptide(L)'
;QARRSSASGDLLMHSITTPTFSTLKLSQRVPGVVQITMARAAVFNAFDELMISELDAAFAAMSDDTSVRVIVLAGDGKHFSAGADLQWMQRAAAATVEWNLHDARRFAGMLHRIANAPKPVLARIQGATMGGGVGLACACDIAIAADNASFAVSEAKFGILPAVIGPYVTNAVGKRQAQRLALTTTRIAAPEALSMGLVQQVVSLDALDATVDDTVKELLAGSPNAQREIKTLFAQLAVGPISPEVRELTAQTISRVRGTDEAREGFAAFLAKRSANWIPQ
;
A
#
# COMPACT_ATOMS: atom_id res chain seq x y z
N GLN A 1 42.26 -39.30 20.33
CA GLN A 1 40.97 -39.40 19.64
C GLN A 1 39.99 -38.44 20.33
N ALA A 2 39.80 -37.26 19.81
CA ALA A 2 38.77 -36.32 20.24
C ALA A 2 37.89 -36.02 19.03
N ARG A 3 36.66 -36.46 19.07
CA ARG A 3 35.61 -36.16 18.08
C ARG A 3 35.19 -34.70 18.21
N ARG A 4 35.37 -33.94 17.15
CA ARG A 4 34.75 -32.61 17.00
C ARG A 4 33.28 -32.80 16.60
N SER A 5 32.37 -32.40 17.47
CA SER A 5 30.95 -32.27 17.21
C SER A 5 30.74 -30.99 16.40
N SER A 6 30.28 -31.15 15.16
CA SER A 6 29.79 -30.04 14.34
C SER A 6 28.39 -29.69 14.81
N ALA A 7 28.23 -28.54 15.46
CA ALA A 7 26.93 -27.98 15.73
C ALA A 7 26.42 -27.29 14.43
N SER A 8 25.52 -27.98 13.72
CA SER A 8 24.70 -27.38 12.67
C SER A 8 23.74 -26.42 13.35
N GLY A 9 23.95 -25.13 13.11
CA GLY A 9 23.00 -24.08 13.51
C GLY A 9 21.75 -24.19 12.64
N ASP A 10 20.70 -24.83 13.14
CA ASP A 10 19.37 -24.70 12.59
C ASP A 10 18.93 -23.24 12.73
N LEU A 11 18.98 -22.49 11.64
CA LEU A 11 18.24 -21.25 11.49
C LEU A 11 16.76 -21.59 11.59
N LEU A 12 16.17 -21.35 12.76
CA LEU A 12 14.73 -21.37 12.97
C LEU A 12 14.08 -20.40 11.99
N MET A 13 13.63 -20.93 10.86
CA MET A 13 12.68 -20.23 10.00
C MET A 13 11.41 -20.03 10.84
N HIS A 14 11.22 -18.81 11.31
CA HIS A 14 9.94 -18.44 11.90
C HIS A 14 8.91 -18.51 10.78
N SER A 15 8.14 -19.61 10.77
CA SER A 15 7.00 -19.76 9.88
C SER A 15 5.98 -18.70 10.28
N ILE A 16 5.79 -17.70 9.42
CA ILE A 16 4.69 -16.75 9.51
C ILE A 16 3.42 -17.61 9.57
N THR A 17 2.69 -17.55 10.68
CA THR A 17 1.36 -18.17 10.79
C THR A 17 0.44 -17.32 9.90
N THR A 18 0.45 -17.61 8.61
CA THR A 18 -0.29 -16.84 7.61
C THR A 18 -1.76 -17.22 7.70
N PRO A 19 -2.68 -16.30 7.99
CA PRO A 19 -4.11 -16.58 7.89
C PRO A 19 -4.44 -17.11 6.50
N THR A 20 -5.30 -18.13 6.42
CA THR A 20 -5.77 -18.63 5.13
C THR A 20 -6.88 -17.72 4.63
N PHE A 21 -6.68 -17.12 3.46
CA PHE A 21 -7.66 -16.27 2.79
C PHE A 21 -8.22 -16.96 1.56
N SER A 22 -9.46 -16.64 1.20
CA SER A 22 -10.14 -17.19 0.02
C SER A 22 -9.92 -16.33 -1.22
N THR A 23 -9.77 -15.02 -1.04
CA THR A 23 -9.66 -14.04 -2.13
C THR A 23 -8.27 -13.42 -2.23
N LEU A 24 -7.36 -13.76 -1.32
CA LEU A 24 -6.00 -13.26 -1.28
C LEU A 24 -4.98 -14.41 -1.25
N LYS A 25 -3.81 -14.14 -1.79
CA LYS A 25 -2.60 -14.96 -1.60
C LYS A 25 -1.55 -14.11 -0.90
N LEU A 26 -0.95 -14.65 0.15
CA LEU A 26 0.19 -14.03 0.82
C LEU A 26 1.45 -14.83 0.46
N SER A 27 2.50 -14.11 0.08
CA SER A 27 3.80 -14.70 -0.22
C SER A 27 4.92 -13.81 0.29
N GLN A 28 5.99 -14.43 0.75
CA GLN A 28 7.22 -13.71 1.07
C GLN A 28 7.98 -13.46 -0.23
N ARG A 29 8.23 -12.19 -0.56
CA ARG A 29 8.96 -11.79 -1.76
C ARG A 29 10.48 -11.91 -1.56
N VAL A 30 10.94 -11.31 -0.45
CA VAL A 30 12.29 -11.45 0.12
C VAL A 30 12.17 -11.36 1.64
N PRO A 31 13.20 -11.66 2.44
CA PRO A 31 13.13 -11.49 3.89
C PRO A 31 12.65 -10.09 4.28
N GLY A 32 11.65 -10.02 5.15
CA GLY A 32 11.03 -8.77 5.59
C GLY A 32 10.02 -8.17 4.62
N VAL A 33 9.70 -8.79 3.49
CA VAL A 33 8.75 -8.27 2.50
C VAL A 33 7.65 -9.26 2.20
N VAL A 34 6.41 -8.87 2.48
CA VAL A 34 5.23 -9.68 2.18
C VAL A 34 4.49 -9.06 1.01
N GLN A 35 4.14 -9.90 0.04
CA GLN A 35 3.22 -9.53 -1.02
C GLN A 35 1.83 -10.07 -0.71
N ILE A 36 0.85 -9.16 -0.66
CA ILE A 36 -0.58 -9.45 -0.61
C ILE A 36 -1.10 -9.36 -2.05
N THR A 37 -1.53 -10.48 -2.60
CA THR A 37 -2.03 -10.53 -3.98
C THR A 37 -3.52 -10.79 -3.96
N MET A 38 -4.32 -9.86 -4.53
CA MET A 38 -5.73 -10.08 -4.80
C MET A 38 -5.87 -11.23 -5.80
N ALA A 39 -6.58 -12.30 -5.45
CA ALA A 39 -6.55 -13.58 -6.15
C ALA A 39 -7.91 -13.97 -6.77
N ARG A 40 -8.66 -12.99 -7.27
CA ARG A 40 -9.92 -13.19 -8.01
C ARG A 40 -9.75 -12.87 -9.50
N ALA A 41 -8.71 -13.41 -10.15
CA ALA A 41 -8.36 -13.10 -11.54
C ALA A 41 -9.52 -13.32 -12.54
N ALA A 42 -10.40 -14.31 -12.29
CA ALA A 42 -11.56 -14.62 -13.13
C ALA A 42 -12.57 -13.45 -13.21
N VAL A 43 -12.63 -12.60 -12.20
CA VAL A 43 -13.44 -11.37 -12.15
C VAL A 43 -12.57 -10.12 -12.10
N PHE A 44 -11.34 -10.22 -12.62
CA PHE A 44 -10.38 -9.11 -12.72
C PHE A 44 -10.06 -8.45 -11.38
N ASN A 45 -10.00 -9.23 -10.31
CA ASN A 45 -9.79 -8.80 -8.94
C ASN A 45 -10.81 -7.73 -8.49
N ALA A 46 -12.04 -7.81 -8.99
CA ALA A 46 -13.16 -7.05 -8.44
C ALA A 46 -13.38 -7.49 -6.99
N PHE A 47 -13.60 -6.54 -6.09
CA PHE A 47 -13.76 -6.83 -4.67
C PHE A 47 -15.21 -6.73 -4.23
N ASP A 48 -15.55 -7.62 -3.32
CA ASP A 48 -16.80 -7.74 -2.60
C ASP A 48 -16.56 -7.61 -1.10
N GLU A 49 -17.59 -7.84 -0.31
CA GLU A 49 -17.54 -7.77 1.15
C GLU A 49 -16.46 -8.70 1.75
N LEU A 50 -16.26 -9.88 1.13
CA LEU A 50 -15.27 -10.85 1.60
C LEU A 50 -13.85 -10.35 1.35
N MET A 51 -13.53 -9.92 0.12
CA MET A 51 -12.19 -9.39 -0.19
C MET A 51 -11.89 -8.13 0.62
N ILE A 52 -12.85 -7.23 0.84
CA ILE A 52 -12.69 -6.06 1.71
C ILE A 52 -12.31 -6.51 3.13
N SER A 53 -13.02 -7.49 3.68
CA SER A 53 -12.74 -8.02 5.02
C SER A 53 -11.39 -8.72 5.10
N GLU A 54 -11.04 -9.49 4.08
CA GLU A 54 -9.76 -10.21 4.02
C GLU A 54 -8.58 -9.25 3.84
N LEU A 55 -8.71 -8.20 3.02
CA LEU A 55 -7.69 -7.15 2.90
C LEU A 55 -7.49 -6.43 4.24
N ASP A 56 -8.57 -6.03 4.91
CA ASP A 56 -8.48 -5.41 6.23
C ASP A 56 -7.73 -6.30 7.23
N ALA A 57 -8.09 -7.59 7.30
CA ALA A 57 -7.44 -8.56 8.18
C ALA A 57 -5.97 -8.83 7.81
N ALA A 58 -5.66 -8.94 6.51
CA ALA A 58 -4.29 -9.16 6.03
C ALA A 58 -3.39 -7.97 6.37
N PHE A 59 -3.85 -6.74 6.12
CA PHE A 59 -3.09 -5.54 6.47
C PHE A 59 -2.95 -5.36 7.99
N ALA A 60 -3.95 -5.73 8.80
CA ALA A 60 -3.82 -5.75 10.25
C ALA A 60 -2.72 -6.73 10.68
N ALA A 61 -2.79 -7.99 10.25
CA ALA A 61 -1.81 -9.01 10.61
C ALA A 61 -0.38 -8.62 10.18
N MET A 62 -0.21 -8.13 8.95
CA MET A 62 1.12 -7.72 8.45
C MET A 62 1.63 -6.43 9.11
N SER A 63 0.75 -5.57 9.61
CA SER A 63 1.14 -4.40 10.38
C SER A 63 1.69 -4.77 11.75
N ASP A 64 1.14 -5.79 12.39
CA ASP A 64 1.53 -6.25 13.73
C ASP A 64 2.76 -7.18 13.70
N ASP A 65 3.00 -7.88 12.59
CA ASP A 65 4.13 -8.80 12.45
C ASP A 65 5.47 -8.04 12.38
N THR A 66 6.28 -8.15 13.42
CA THR A 66 7.59 -7.47 13.52
C THR A 66 8.62 -7.93 12.50
N SER A 67 8.44 -9.10 11.91
CA SER A 67 9.32 -9.61 10.84
C SER A 67 9.06 -8.93 9.48
N VAL A 68 7.88 -8.32 9.30
CA VAL A 68 7.51 -7.62 8.07
C VAL A 68 7.98 -6.17 8.11
N ARG A 69 8.68 -5.74 7.07
CA ARG A 69 9.25 -4.40 6.89
C ARG A 69 8.52 -3.61 5.80
N VAL A 70 8.11 -4.27 4.74
CA VAL A 70 7.46 -3.68 3.56
C VAL A 70 6.31 -4.58 3.14
N ILE A 71 5.20 -3.98 2.73
CA ILE A 71 4.04 -4.68 2.17
C ILE A 71 3.90 -4.29 0.70
N VAL A 72 3.79 -5.28 -0.19
CA VAL A 72 3.49 -5.09 -1.61
C VAL A 72 2.05 -5.52 -1.86
N LEU A 73 1.21 -4.66 -2.40
CA LEU A 73 -0.14 -4.98 -2.84
C LEU A 73 -0.16 -5.20 -4.36
N ALA A 74 -0.64 -6.35 -4.81
CA ALA A 74 -0.68 -6.72 -6.22
C ALA A 74 -2.02 -7.36 -6.62
N GLY A 75 -2.28 -7.45 -7.91
CA GLY A 75 -3.41 -8.22 -8.47
C GLY A 75 -2.90 -9.43 -9.26
N ASP A 76 -3.55 -10.58 -9.09
CA ASP A 76 -3.29 -11.78 -9.89
C ASP A 76 -3.83 -11.61 -11.33
N GLY A 77 -3.14 -12.19 -12.31
CA GLY A 77 -3.54 -12.19 -13.71
C GLY A 77 -3.32 -10.85 -14.42
N LYS A 78 -4.24 -10.48 -15.33
CA LYS A 78 -4.05 -9.37 -16.28
C LYS A 78 -4.27 -7.98 -15.71
N HIS A 79 -4.96 -7.85 -14.58
CA HIS A 79 -5.46 -6.58 -14.06
C HIS A 79 -5.15 -6.43 -12.57
N PHE A 80 -4.90 -5.20 -12.15
CA PHE A 80 -4.76 -4.90 -10.72
C PHE A 80 -6.11 -5.09 -10.02
N SER A 81 -7.14 -4.31 -10.39
CA SER A 81 -8.50 -4.48 -9.89
C SER A 81 -9.53 -3.76 -10.78
N ALA A 82 -10.60 -4.45 -11.12
CA ALA A 82 -11.74 -3.86 -11.82
C ALA A 82 -12.66 -3.02 -10.91
N GLY A 83 -12.33 -2.91 -9.61
CA GLY A 83 -13.14 -2.19 -8.63
C GLY A 83 -14.23 -3.06 -8.02
N ALA A 84 -15.43 -2.51 -7.87
CA ALA A 84 -16.57 -3.21 -7.24
C ALA A 84 -17.06 -4.41 -8.05
N ASP A 85 -17.32 -5.53 -7.37
CA ASP A 85 -17.91 -6.72 -7.96
C ASP A 85 -19.39 -6.45 -8.35
N LEU A 86 -19.79 -6.91 -9.53
CA LEU A 86 -21.14 -6.67 -10.05
C LEU A 86 -22.25 -7.25 -9.14
N GLN A 87 -22.02 -8.41 -8.56
CA GLN A 87 -22.99 -9.02 -7.64
C GLN A 87 -23.07 -8.24 -6.32
N TRP A 88 -21.94 -7.73 -5.83
CA TRP A 88 -21.92 -6.83 -4.68
C TRP A 88 -22.70 -5.55 -4.97
N MET A 89 -22.48 -4.92 -6.14
CA MET A 89 -23.25 -3.75 -6.56
C MET A 89 -24.76 -4.01 -6.62
N GLN A 90 -25.17 -5.18 -7.12
CA GLN A 90 -26.58 -5.58 -7.15
C GLN A 90 -27.17 -5.75 -5.75
N ARG A 91 -26.42 -6.38 -4.81
CA ARG A 91 -26.85 -6.50 -3.41
C ARG A 91 -26.97 -5.13 -2.74
N ALA A 92 -26.01 -4.25 -2.95
CA ALA A 92 -26.03 -2.89 -2.41
C ALA A 92 -27.23 -2.07 -2.91
N ALA A 93 -27.56 -2.18 -4.20
CA ALA A 93 -28.71 -1.49 -4.79
C ALA A 93 -30.06 -1.95 -4.21
N ALA A 94 -30.16 -3.20 -3.76
CA ALA A 94 -31.37 -3.78 -3.17
C ALA A 94 -31.39 -3.70 -1.62
N ALA A 95 -30.30 -3.26 -1.00
CA ALA A 95 -30.12 -3.26 0.45
C ALA A 95 -30.72 -2.01 1.13
N THR A 96 -30.87 -2.08 2.46
CA THR A 96 -31.30 -0.93 3.25
C THR A 96 -30.20 0.12 3.36
N VAL A 97 -30.58 1.34 3.76
CA VAL A 97 -29.61 2.44 4.01
C VAL A 97 -28.63 2.05 5.11
N GLU A 98 -29.08 1.39 6.16
CA GLU A 98 -28.26 0.92 7.28
C GLU A 98 -27.23 -0.11 6.83
N TRP A 99 -27.63 -1.06 5.98
CA TRP A 99 -26.71 -2.03 5.41
C TRP A 99 -25.65 -1.33 4.55
N ASN A 100 -26.06 -0.44 3.66
CA ASN A 100 -25.16 0.32 2.79
C ASN A 100 -24.18 1.18 3.60
N LEU A 101 -24.65 1.81 4.69
CA LEU A 101 -23.79 2.58 5.58
C LEU A 101 -22.75 1.70 6.30
N HIS A 102 -23.16 0.53 6.79
CA HIS A 102 -22.26 -0.42 7.42
C HIS A 102 -21.19 -0.92 6.43
N ASP A 103 -21.60 -1.28 5.24
CA ASP A 103 -20.73 -1.77 4.18
C ASP A 103 -19.72 -0.69 3.74
N ALA A 104 -20.19 0.54 3.51
CA ALA A 104 -19.32 1.68 3.18
C ALA A 104 -18.29 1.96 4.31
N ARG A 105 -18.67 1.82 5.59
CA ARG A 105 -17.75 1.96 6.72
C ARG A 105 -16.67 0.88 6.72
N ARG A 106 -16.99 -0.35 6.36
CA ARG A 106 -15.99 -1.44 6.22
C ARG A 106 -15.00 -1.14 5.10
N PHE A 107 -15.48 -0.72 3.95
CA PHE A 107 -14.62 -0.32 2.84
C PHE A 107 -13.73 0.89 3.21
N ALA A 108 -14.29 1.91 3.84
CA ALA A 108 -13.52 3.06 4.32
C ALA A 108 -12.48 2.65 5.39
N GLY A 109 -12.83 1.75 6.29
CA GLY A 109 -11.92 1.20 7.30
C GLY A 109 -10.75 0.46 6.70
N MET A 110 -10.98 -0.38 5.70
CA MET A 110 -9.93 -1.09 4.97
C MET A 110 -8.95 -0.13 4.29
N LEU A 111 -9.43 0.87 3.54
CA LEU A 111 -8.57 1.87 2.90
C LEU A 111 -7.78 2.69 3.93
N HIS A 112 -8.42 3.05 5.05
CA HIS A 112 -7.76 3.73 6.15
C HIS A 112 -6.63 2.90 6.74
N ARG A 113 -6.83 1.58 6.93
CA ARG A 113 -5.80 0.67 7.41
C ARG A 113 -4.62 0.56 6.46
N ILE A 114 -4.87 0.48 5.16
CA ILE A 114 -3.80 0.46 4.14
C ILE A 114 -2.99 1.75 4.21
N ALA A 115 -3.63 2.90 4.16
CA ALA A 115 -2.96 4.20 4.15
C ALA A 115 -2.18 4.49 5.44
N ASN A 116 -2.69 4.01 6.58
CA ASN A 116 -2.07 4.23 7.89
C ASN A 116 -1.28 3.01 8.41
N ALA A 117 -1.01 2.02 7.55
CA ALA A 117 -0.12 0.93 7.92
C ALA A 117 1.23 1.50 8.43
N PRO A 118 1.77 1.00 9.56
CA PRO A 118 3.01 1.54 10.14
C PRO A 118 4.26 1.19 9.32
N LYS A 119 4.08 0.54 8.20
CA LYS A 119 5.12 0.07 7.27
C LYS A 119 4.87 0.64 5.89
N PRO A 120 5.91 0.84 5.06
CA PRO A 120 5.72 1.21 3.66
C PRO A 120 4.85 0.20 2.92
N VAL A 121 3.89 0.72 2.15
CA VAL A 121 2.99 -0.05 1.29
C VAL A 121 3.22 0.35 -0.16
N LEU A 122 3.57 -0.63 -1.00
CA LEU A 122 3.85 -0.46 -2.41
C LEU A 122 2.74 -1.11 -3.24
N ALA A 123 2.12 -0.39 -4.17
CA ALA A 123 1.22 -0.98 -5.16
C ALA A 123 1.99 -1.38 -6.42
N ARG A 124 1.87 -2.64 -6.82
CA ARG A 124 2.35 -3.21 -8.09
C ARG A 124 1.19 -3.32 -9.06
N ILE A 125 1.15 -2.48 -10.08
CA ILE A 125 -0.04 -2.25 -10.90
C ILE A 125 0.20 -2.66 -12.35
N GLN A 126 -0.68 -3.53 -12.88
CA GLN A 126 -0.76 -3.85 -14.31
C GLN A 126 -2.22 -3.83 -14.79
N GLY A 127 -2.43 -3.53 -16.07
CA GLY A 127 -3.73 -3.56 -16.71
C GLY A 127 -4.77 -2.62 -16.09
N ALA A 128 -6.03 -3.04 -16.02
CA ALA A 128 -7.11 -2.19 -15.55
C ALA A 128 -7.07 -1.96 -14.03
N THR A 129 -7.29 -0.71 -13.63
CA THR A 129 -7.39 -0.24 -12.25
C THR A 129 -8.58 0.73 -12.19
N MET A 130 -9.75 0.22 -11.78
CA MET A 130 -11.02 0.94 -11.94
C MET A 130 -11.69 1.21 -10.59
N GLY A 131 -12.36 2.34 -10.47
CA GLY A 131 -13.18 2.70 -9.31
C GLY A 131 -12.43 2.53 -7.99
N GLY A 132 -12.95 1.68 -7.12
CA GLY A 132 -12.27 1.34 -5.85
C GLY A 132 -10.86 0.78 -6.01
N GLY A 133 -10.49 0.19 -7.15
CA GLY A 133 -9.12 -0.21 -7.46
C GLY A 133 -8.16 1.00 -7.53
N VAL A 134 -8.64 2.15 -8.05
CA VAL A 134 -7.90 3.42 -7.97
C VAL A 134 -7.74 3.85 -6.51
N GLY A 135 -8.78 3.68 -5.70
CA GLY A 135 -8.73 3.94 -4.26
C GLY A 135 -7.67 3.11 -3.55
N LEU A 136 -7.56 1.81 -3.86
CA LEU A 136 -6.51 0.93 -3.33
C LEU A 136 -5.10 1.42 -3.73
N ALA A 137 -4.90 1.77 -5.00
CA ALA A 137 -3.62 2.29 -5.48
C ALA A 137 -3.23 3.60 -4.76
N CYS A 138 -4.19 4.53 -4.62
CA CYS A 138 -3.98 5.81 -3.94
C CYS A 138 -3.85 5.69 -2.41
N ALA A 139 -4.30 4.60 -1.80
CA ALA A 139 -4.10 4.34 -0.38
C ALA A 139 -2.70 3.78 -0.07
N CYS A 140 -1.97 3.27 -1.07
CA CYS A 140 -0.58 2.86 -0.92
C CYS A 140 0.35 4.08 -0.89
N ASP A 141 1.53 3.94 -0.27
CA ASP A 141 2.52 5.03 -0.20
C ASP A 141 3.20 5.29 -1.54
N ILE A 142 3.44 4.23 -2.30
CA ILE A 142 4.11 4.26 -3.61
C ILE A 142 3.33 3.35 -4.56
N ALA A 143 3.11 3.81 -5.78
CA ALA A 143 2.46 3.03 -6.83
C ALA A 143 3.38 2.96 -8.07
N ILE A 144 3.72 1.74 -8.48
CA ILE A 144 4.49 1.45 -9.70
C ILE A 144 3.56 0.76 -10.68
N ALA A 145 3.45 1.31 -11.88
CA ALA A 145 2.57 0.80 -12.90
C ALA A 145 3.33 0.28 -14.13
N ALA A 146 2.79 -0.77 -14.73
CA ALA A 146 3.20 -1.16 -16.06
C ALA A 146 2.64 -0.16 -17.11
N ASP A 147 3.29 -0.06 -18.25
CA ASP A 147 2.89 0.79 -19.38
C ASP A 147 1.51 0.44 -19.96
N ASN A 148 1.08 -0.82 -19.78
CA ASN A 148 -0.25 -1.30 -20.15
C ASN A 148 -1.34 -0.96 -19.10
N ALA A 149 -0.99 -0.29 -18.00
CA ALA A 149 -1.95 0.07 -16.96
C ALA A 149 -2.89 1.20 -17.42
N SER A 150 -4.11 1.15 -16.93
CA SER A 150 -5.12 2.19 -17.19
C SER A 150 -6.01 2.38 -15.97
N PHE A 151 -6.44 3.61 -15.75
CA PHE A 151 -7.13 4.02 -14.54
C PHE A 151 -8.43 4.75 -14.89
N ALA A 152 -9.50 4.52 -14.11
CA ALA A 152 -10.71 5.31 -14.22
C ALA A 152 -11.45 5.37 -12.88
N VAL A 153 -11.89 6.57 -12.50
CA VAL A 153 -12.85 6.79 -11.43
C VAL A 153 -14.25 6.73 -12.07
N SER A 154 -14.86 5.56 -12.07
CA SER A 154 -16.00 5.23 -12.97
C SER A 154 -17.38 5.33 -12.33
N GLU A 155 -17.46 5.67 -11.07
CA GLU A 155 -18.65 5.62 -10.22
C GLU A 155 -19.83 6.42 -10.79
N ALA A 156 -19.59 7.59 -11.37
CA ALA A 156 -20.65 8.44 -11.93
C ALA A 156 -21.40 7.79 -13.12
N LYS A 157 -20.78 6.83 -13.85
CA LYS A 157 -21.46 6.04 -14.89
C LYS A 157 -22.59 5.18 -14.33
N PHE A 158 -22.52 4.84 -13.05
CA PHE A 158 -23.51 4.01 -12.37
C PHE A 158 -24.48 4.82 -11.50
N GLY A 159 -24.48 6.16 -11.61
CA GLY A 159 -25.33 7.03 -10.81
C GLY A 159 -24.91 7.16 -9.34
N ILE A 160 -23.69 6.75 -9.00
CA ILE A 160 -23.10 6.90 -7.67
C ILE A 160 -21.86 7.81 -7.72
N LEU A 161 -21.16 7.98 -6.61
CA LEU A 161 -20.00 8.85 -6.52
C LEU A 161 -18.85 8.14 -5.80
N PRO A 162 -17.60 8.52 -6.06
CA PRO A 162 -16.41 7.94 -5.44
C PRO A 162 -16.18 8.47 -4.02
N ALA A 163 -17.21 8.37 -3.13
CA ALA A 163 -17.18 8.99 -1.82
C ALA A 163 -16.05 8.43 -0.95
N VAL A 164 -15.95 7.11 -0.86
CA VAL A 164 -14.97 6.44 0.00
C VAL A 164 -13.54 6.60 -0.51
N ILE A 165 -13.33 6.52 -1.82
CA ILE A 165 -12.00 6.66 -2.43
C ILE A 165 -11.59 8.13 -2.65
N GLY A 166 -12.55 9.05 -2.68
CA GLY A 166 -12.34 10.46 -2.99
C GLY A 166 -11.21 11.14 -2.24
N PRO A 167 -11.11 11.00 -0.91
CA PRO A 167 -10.00 11.56 -0.14
C PRO A 167 -8.62 11.08 -0.62
N TYR A 168 -8.47 9.77 -0.88
CA TYR A 168 -7.19 9.18 -1.32
C TYR A 168 -6.80 9.66 -2.72
N VAL A 169 -7.76 9.66 -3.65
CA VAL A 169 -7.53 10.19 -5.00
C VAL A 169 -7.19 11.68 -4.96
N THR A 170 -7.89 12.48 -4.13
CA THR A 170 -7.62 13.90 -3.97
C THR A 170 -6.21 14.16 -3.41
N ASN A 171 -5.78 13.36 -2.45
CA ASN A 171 -4.43 13.46 -1.89
C ASN A 171 -3.35 13.09 -2.92
N ALA A 172 -3.61 12.11 -3.78
CA ALA A 172 -2.66 11.66 -4.80
C ALA A 172 -2.51 12.67 -5.96
N VAL A 173 -3.63 13.16 -6.54
CA VAL A 173 -3.59 13.92 -7.80
C VAL A 173 -4.02 15.39 -7.63
N GLY A 174 -4.33 15.81 -6.42
CA GLY A 174 -4.90 17.13 -6.12
C GLY A 174 -6.36 17.25 -6.52
N LYS A 175 -7.06 18.21 -5.87
CA LYS A 175 -8.53 18.37 -5.97
C LYS A 175 -9.04 18.52 -7.41
N ARG A 176 -8.35 19.31 -8.26
CA ARG A 176 -8.83 19.58 -9.63
C ARG A 176 -8.78 18.33 -10.51
N GLN A 177 -7.71 17.56 -10.45
CA GLN A 177 -7.58 16.34 -11.24
C GLN A 177 -8.52 15.24 -10.70
N ALA A 178 -8.63 15.07 -9.38
CA ALA A 178 -9.58 14.14 -8.77
C ALA A 178 -11.01 14.44 -9.22
N GLN A 179 -11.43 15.72 -9.18
CA GLN A 179 -12.77 16.15 -9.62
C GLN A 179 -12.97 15.92 -11.12
N ARG A 180 -11.97 16.22 -11.97
CA ARG A 180 -12.02 15.92 -13.41
C ARG A 180 -12.25 14.45 -13.66
N LEU A 181 -11.42 13.58 -13.07
CA LEU A 181 -11.53 12.12 -13.24
C LEU A 181 -12.91 11.60 -12.80
N ALA A 182 -13.39 12.05 -11.64
CA ALA A 182 -14.68 11.63 -11.10
C ALA A 182 -15.88 12.09 -11.94
N LEU A 183 -15.86 13.35 -12.44
CA LEU A 183 -16.95 13.89 -13.24
C LEU A 183 -17.00 13.34 -14.66
N THR A 184 -15.84 13.21 -15.30
CA THR A 184 -15.75 12.73 -16.69
C THR A 184 -15.75 11.21 -16.80
N THR A 185 -15.39 10.52 -15.74
CA THR A 185 -15.15 9.06 -15.74
C THR A 185 -14.20 8.60 -16.85
N THR A 186 -13.37 9.50 -17.32
CA THR A 186 -12.41 9.23 -18.40
C THR A 186 -11.41 8.17 -17.97
N ARG A 187 -11.18 7.21 -18.84
CA ARG A 187 -10.10 6.24 -18.68
C ARG A 187 -8.80 6.89 -19.13
N ILE A 188 -7.82 6.93 -18.24
CA ILE A 188 -6.49 7.46 -18.50
C ILE A 188 -5.46 6.34 -18.59
N ALA A 189 -4.42 6.53 -19.40
CA ALA A 189 -3.30 5.60 -19.54
C ALA A 189 -2.22 5.88 -18.47
N ALA A 190 -1.29 4.94 -18.32
CA ALA A 190 -0.21 5.02 -17.33
C ALA A 190 0.63 6.31 -17.42
N PRO A 191 1.02 6.83 -18.62
CA PRO A 191 1.78 8.08 -18.71
C PRO A 191 1.00 9.30 -18.16
N GLU A 192 -0.32 9.37 -18.38
CA GLU A 192 -1.14 10.45 -17.82
C GLU A 192 -1.26 10.30 -16.30
N ALA A 193 -1.42 9.07 -15.80
CA ALA A 193 -1.45 8.79 -14.36
C ALA A 193 -0.12 9.20 -13.68
N LEU A 194 1.03 8.97 -14.32
CA LEU A 194 2.33 9.43 -13.87
C LEU A 194 2.41 10.97 -13.84
N SER A 195 1.98 11.63 -14.90
CA SER A 195 2.07 13.09 -15.00
C SER A 195 1.28 13.84 -13.93
N MET A 196 0.23 13.23 -13.40
CA MET A 196 -0.59 13.82 -12.33
C MET A 196 -0.26 13.30 -10.92
N GLY A 197 0.70 12.38 -10.78
CA GLY A 197 1.14 11.84 -9.50
C GLY A 197 0.28 10.68 -8.95
N LEU A 198 -0.65 10.13 -9.74
CA LEU A 198 -1.43 8.97 -9.33
C LEU A 198 -0.53 7.73 -9.15
N VAL A 199 0.48 7.61 -10.01
CA VAL A 199 1.56 6.62 -9.86
C VAL A 199 2.91 7.34 -9.90
N GLN A 200 3.94 6.76 -9.28
CA GLN A 200 5.26 7.38 -9.16
C GLN A 200 6.25 6.88 -10.20
N GLN A 201 5.99 5.70 -10.78
CA GLN A 201 6.82 5.15 -11.86
C GLN A 201 5.93 4.42 -12.88
N VAL A 202 6.36 4.48 -14.16
CA VAL A 202 5.78 3.68 -15.24
C VAL A 202 6.92 3.00 -15.99
N VAL A 203 6.82 1.68 -16.14
CA VAL A 203 7.82 0.84 -16.80
C VAL A 203 7.14 -0.16 -17.72
N SER A 204 7.89 -0.85 -18.59
CA SER A 204 7.31 -1.96 -19.34
C SER A 204 6.79 -3.06 -18.41
N LEU A 205 5.79 -3.81 -18.87
CA LEU A 205 5.23 -4.90 -18.06
C LEU A 205 6.32 -5.91 -17.63
N ASP A 206 7.26 -6.21 -18.50
CA ASP A 206 8.37 -7.14 -18.24
C ASP A 206 9.35 -6.61 -17.19
N ALA A 207 9.49 -5.28 -17.06
CA ALA A 207 10.37 -4.65 -16.08
C ALA A 207 9.68 -4.40 -14.72
N LEU A 208 8.35 -4.59 -14.63
CA LEU A 208 7.56 -4.19 -13.45
C LEU A 208 8.06 -4.85 -12.17
N ASP A 209 8.29 -6.16 -12.17
CA ASP A 209 8.74 -6.88 -10.98
C ASP A 209 10.14 -6.46 -10.54
N ALA A 210 11.07 -6.29 -11.47
CA ALA A 210 12.42 -5.81 -11.17
C ALA A 210 12.41 -4.40 -10.56
N THR A 211 11.56 -3.49 -11.08
CA THR A 211 11.42 -2.14 -10.56
C THR A 211 10.81 -2.13 -9.15
N VAL A 212 9.84 -2.99 -8.90
CA VAL A 212 9.28 -3.19 -7.55
C VAL A 212 10.36 -3.70 -6.60
N ASP A 213 11.18 -4.67 -7.01
CA ASP A 213 12.26 -5.23 -6.19
C ASP A 213 13.34 -4.19 -5.89
N ASP A 214 13.69 -3.33 -6.83
CA ASP A 214 14.65 -2.25 -6.60
C ASP A 214 14.10 -1.22 -5.61
N THR A 215 12.83 -0.82 -5.74
CA THR A 215 12.18 0.07 -4.76
C THR A 215 12.09 -0.57 -3.38
N VAL A 216 11.81 -1.87 -3.30
CA VAL A 216 11.83 -2.63 -2.04
C VAL A 216 13.21 -2.59 -1.40
N LYS A 217 14.31 -2.75 -2.16
CA LYS A 217 15.68 -2.63 -1.63
C LYS A 217 15.94 -1.26 -1.04
N GLU A 218 15.50 -0.18 -1.71
CA GLU A 218 15.60 1.19 -1.19
C GLU A 218 14.83 1.34 0.13
N LEU A 219 13.60 0.80 0.20
CA LEU A 219 12.79 0.83 1.41
C LEU A 219 13.44 0.04 2.56
N LEU A 220 14.01 -1.13 2.28
CA LEU A 220 14.70 -1.95 3.28
C LEU A 220 16.00 -1.30 3.79
N ALA A 221 16.62 -0.42 3.01
CA ALA A 221 17.78 0.37 3.46
C ALA A 221 17.41 1.44 4.50
N GLY A 222 16.14 1.88 4.53
CA GLY A 222 15.65 2.84 5.51
C GLY A 222 15.39 2.22 6.89
N SER A 223 15.55 3.02 7.96
CA SER A 223 15.20 2.62 9.33
C SER A 223 13.69 2.38 9.46
N PRO A 224 13.24 1.22 10.00
CA PRO A 224 11.81 0.92 10.17
C PRO A 224 11.08 1.96 11.01
N ASN A 225 11.69 2.38 12.12
CA ASN A 225 11.12 3.38 13.00
C ASN A 225 11.03 4.75 12.30
N ALA A 226 12.07 5.17 11.58
CA ALA A 226 12.05 6.43 10.85
C ALA A 226 10.97 6.43 9.75
N GLN A 227 10.80 5.32 9.03
CA GLN A 227 9.74 5.19 8.01
C GLN A 227 8.33 5.28 8.61
N ARG A 228 8.10 4.64 9.76
CA ARG A 228 6.84 4.77 10.51
C ARG A 228 6.58 6.23 10.93
N GLU A 229 7.60 6.89 11.48
CA GLU A 229 7.50 8.29 11.91
C GLU A 229 7.26 9.25 10.75
N ILE A 230 7.89 9.00 9.59
CA ILE A 230 7.65 9.75 8.36
C ILE A 230 6.18 9.63 7.97
N LYS A 231 5.60 8.43 7.89
CA LYS A 231 4.18 8.24 7.56
C LYS A 231 3.28 8.96 8.56
N THR A 232 3.53 8.82 9.85
CA THR A 232 2.75 9.47 10.91
C THR A 232 2.81 11.00 10.82
N LEU A 233 4.00 11.55 10.57
CA LEU A 233 4.16 13.00 10.44
C LEU A 233 3.50 13.52 9.17
N PHE A 234 3.77 12.90 8.02
CA PHE A 234 3.26 13.38 6.73
C PHE A 234 1.73 13.26 6.63
N ALA A 235 1.11 12.31 7.34
CA ALA A 235 -0.36 12.24 7.45
C ALA A 235 -0.99 13.47 8.16
N GLN A 236 -0.20 14.21 8.96
CA GLN A 236 -0.65 15.40 9.67
C GLN A 236 -0.30 16.72 8.94
N LEU A 237 0.55 16.65 7.90
CA LEU A 237 0.95 17.83 7.15
C LEU A 237 -0.05 18.14 6.03
N ALA A 238 -0.49 19.39 5.94
CA ALA A 238 -1.28 19.89 4.83
C ALA A 238 -0.42 20.79 3.95
N VAL A 239 -0.74 20.84 2.66
CA VAL A 239 -0.13 21.80 1.73
C VAL A 239 -0.65 23.20 2.06
N GLY A 240 0.24 24.14 2.32
CA GLY A 240 -0.13 25.51 2.66
C GLY A 240 0.94 26.24 3.49
N PRO A 241 0.60 27.40 4.09
CA PRO A 241 1.50 28.14 4.97
C PRO A 241 1.95 27.29 6.18
N ILE A 242 3.21 27.40 6.55
CA ILE A 242 3.76 26.72 7.72
C ILE A 242 3.43 27.51 8.97
N SER A 243 2.43 27.04 9.71
CA SER A 243 1.98 27.69 10.96
C SER A 243 2.97 27.45 12.12
N PRO A 244 2.86 28.23 13.22
CA PRO A 244 3.62 27.97 14.43
C PRO A 244 3.45 26.52 14.98
N GLU A 245 2.21 25.98 14.92
CA GLU A 245 1.89 24.64 15.37
C GLU A 245 2.61 23.57 14.54
N VAL A 246 2.65 23.74 13.21
CA VAL A 246 3.39 22.85 12.31
C VAL A 246 4.89 22.91 12.60
N ARG A 247 5.44 24.11 12.85
CA ARG A 247 6.87 24.26 13.25
C ARG A 247 7.17 23.53 14.56
N GLU A 248 6.30 23.67 15.55
CA GLU A 248 6.46 22.98 16.84
C GLU A 248 6.34 21.49 16.69
N LEU A 249 5.31 20.98 15.97
CA LEU A 249 5.14 19.55 15.67
C LEU A 249 6.40 18.96 15.03
N THR A 250 6.97 19.62 14.03
CA THR A 250 8.15 19.12 13.32
C THR A 250 9.40 19.14 14.21
N ALA A 251 9.58 20.19 15.03
CA ALA A 251 10.69 20.30 15.97
C ALA A 251 10.62 19.21 17.05
N GLN A 252 9.45 18.99 17.65
CA GLN A 252 9.25 17.94 18.64
C GLN A 252 9.46 16.55 18.05
N THR A 253 8.94 16.31 16.83
CA THR A 253 9.09 15.02 16.15
C THR A 253 10.56 14.70 15.89
N ILE A 254 11.33 15.61 15.28
CA ILE A 254 12.74 15.33 14.99
C ILE A 254 13.57 15.19 16.27
N SER A 255 13.27 15.98 17.31
CA SER A 255 13.93 15.88 18.62
C SER A 255 13.73 14.49 19.22
N ARG A 256 12.48 14.00 19.24
CA ARG A 256 12.14 12.67 19.76
C ARG A 256 12.81 11.56 18.94
N VAL A 257 12.73 11.62 17.61
CA VAL A 257 13.30 10.58 16.72
C VAL A 257 14.83 10.51 16.86
N ARG A 258 15.54 11.64 16.95
CA ARG A 258 16.99 11.66 17.20
C ARG A 258 17.41 10.98 18.50
N GLY A 259 16.54 10.92 19.49
CA GLY A 259 16.76 10.24 20.76
C GLY A 259 16.60 8.72 20.72
N THR A 260 16.16 8.12 19.62
CA THR A 260 15.93 6.68 19.51
C THR A 260 17.23 5.89 19.31
N ASP A 261 17.22 4.60 19.66
CA ASP A 261 18.37 3.71 19.43
C ASP A 261 18.63 3.50 17.93
N GLU A 262 17.59 3.46 17.11
CA GLU A 262 17.75 3.37 15.65
C GLU A 262 18.45 4.62 15.08
N ALA A 263 18.15 5.81 15.57
CA ALA A 263 18.86 7.02 15.13
C ALA A 263 20.34 6.99 15.53
N ARG A 264 20.64 6.53 16.76
CA ARG A 264 22.04 6.36 17.23
C ARG A 264 22.78 5.36 16.36
N GLU A 265 22.18 4.21 16.07
CA GLU A 265 22.75 3.20 15.17
C GLU A 265 22.96 3.77 13.77
N GLY A 266 21.97 4.47 13.21
CA GLY A 266 22.08 5.08 11.87
C GLY A 266 23.24 6.05 11.77
N PHE A 267 23.41 6.94 12.75
CA PHE A 267 24.54 7.86 12.80
C PHE A 267 25.88 7.13 12.97
N ALA A 268 25.95 6.12 13.86
CA ALA A 268 27.16 5.35 14.07
C ALA A 268 27.55 4.56 12.81
N ALA A 269 26.59 3.92 12.13
CA ALA A 269 26.81 3.19 10.89
C ALA A 269 27.33 4.11 9.77
N PHE A 270 26.68 5.26 9.59
CA PHE A 270 27.09 6.27 8.61
C PHE A 270 28.53 6.77 8.83
N LEU A 271 28.85 7.17 10.05
CA LEU A 271 30.20 7.65 10.40
C LEU A 271 31.26 6.55 10.26
N ALA A 272 30.92 5.31 10.58
CA ALA A 272 31.80 4.15 10.43
C ALA A 272 31.85 3.58 9.00
N LYS A 273 31.11 4.16 8.05
CA LYS A 273 31.00 3.68 6.64
C LYS A 273 30.63 2.19 6.54
N ARG A 274 29.72 1.73 7.39
CA ARG A 274 29.18 0.38 7.39
C ARG A 274 27.66 0.41 7.20
N SER A 275 27.09 -0.74 6.86
CA SER A 275 25.63 -0.90 6.84
C SER A 275 25.07 -0.77 8.26
N ALA A 276 23.89 -0.18 8.39
CA ALA A 276 23.13 -0.18 9.62
C ALA A 276 22.54 -1.59 9.88
N ASN A 277 22.29 -1.91 11.15
CA ASN A 277 21.91 -3.27 11.58
C ASN A 277 20.53 -3.75 11.08
N TRP A 278 19.67 -2.84 10.62
CA TRP A 278 18.35 -3.17 10.05
C TRP A 278 18.39 -3.51 8.56
N ILE A 279 19.52 -3.30 7.87
CA ILE A 279 19.68 -3.62 6.45
C ILE A 279 19.91 -5.11 6.32
N PRO A 280 19.07 -5.87 5.60
CA PRO A 280 19.30 -7.29 5.33
C PRO A 280 20.65 -7.50 4.64
N GLN A 281 21.36 -8.55 5.09
CA GLN A 281 22.66 -8.96 4.50
C GLN A 281 22.46 -9.94 3.37
#